data_e08e2ebbfe1b84df3bdd1ac9a0c93187
#
_entry.id   e08e2ebbfe1b84df3bdd1ac9a0c93187
#
_cell.length_a   1.000
_cell.length_b   1.000
_cell.length_c   1.000
_cell.angle_alpha   90.00
_cell.angle_beta   90.00
_cell.angle_gamma   90.00
#
_symmetry.space_group_name_H-M   'P 1'
#
loop_
_entity.id
_entity.type
_entity.pdbx_description
1 polymer ?
#
loop_
_entity_poly.entity_id
_entity_poly.type
_entity_poly.pdbx_seq_one_letter_code
_entity_poly.pdbx_strand_id
1 'polypeptide(L)'
;MAKKKKQFRPKARLPKGFRDIGADELRQTQAMIEKIRAVYETYGFEPLETPAFEYTDALGKFLPDTDRPNEGVFSLQDEDEQWMSLRYDMTAPLARHVAENYQDIAKPFRRYTWGPVWRNEKPGPGR
;
A
#
# COMPACT_ATOMS: atom_id res chain seq x y z
N MET A 1 -19.38 37.98 -32.56
CA MET A 1 -19.54 37.45 -31.17
C MET A 1 -18.75 36.17 -31.03
N ALA A 2 -17.65 36.22 -30.30
CA ALA A 2 -16.83 35.02 -30.08
C ALA A 2 -17.54 34.07 -29.09
N LYS A 3 -17.89 32.88 -29.52
CA LYS A 3 -18.41 31.81 -28.62
C LYS A 3 -17.37 31.54 -27.55
N LYS A 4 -17.62 31.91 -26.29
CA LYS A 4 -16.81 31.47 -25.14
C LYS A 4 -16.72 29.93 -25.16
N LYS A 5 -15.55 29.35 -25.39
CA LYS A 5 -15.31 27.92 -25.23
C LYS A 5 -15.73 27.55 -23.82
N LYS A 6 -16.70 26.63 -23.71
CA LYS A 6 -17.14 26.08 -22.42
C LYS A 6 -15.93 25.41 -21.78
N GLN A 7 -15.46 25.93 -20.67
CA GLN A 7 -14.33 25.40 -19.92
C GLN A 7 -14.71 23.99 -19.44
N PHE A 8 -13.92 22.99 -19.79
CA PHE A 8 -14.12 21.62 -19.32
C PHE A 8 -13.95 21.60 -17.79
N ARG A 9 -14.96 21.15 -17.07
CA ARG A 9 -14.93 20.96 -15.62
C ARG A 9 -15.08 19.47 -15.34
N PRO A 10 -14.05 18.80 -14.80
CA PRO A 10 -14.16 17.39 -14.45
C PRO A 10 -15.20 17.21 -13.35
N LYS A 11 -15.92 16.09 -13.40
CA LYS A 11 -16.86 15.70 -12.35
C LYS A 11 -16.09 15.25 -11.11
N ALA A 12 -16.45 15.80 -9.94
CA ALA A 12 -15.90 15.33 -8.68
C ALA A 12 -16.39 13.90 -8.39
N ARG A 13 -15.48 12.97 -8.30
CA ARG A 13 -15.79 11.55 -8.07
C ARG A 13 -14.55 10.80 -7.55
N LEU A 14 -14.80 9.74 -6.81
CA LEU A 14 -13.77 8.84 -6.33
C LEU A 14 -13.49 7.72 -7.34
N PRO A 15 -12.26 7.21 -7.40
CA PRO A 15 -11.98 5.96 -8.09
C PRO A 15 -12.80 4.81 -7.50
N LYS A 16 -13.15 3.84 -8.33
CA LYS A 16 -13.92 2.68 -7.90
C LYS A 16 -13.20 1.90 -6.80
N GLY A 17 -13.90 1.61 -5.72
CA GLY A 17 -13.35 0.88 -4.58
C GLY A 17 -12.60 1.73 -3.56
N PHE A 18 -12.51 3.03 -3.78
CA PHE A 18 -11.90 3.98 -2.83
C PHE A 18 -12.98 4.81 -2.15
N ARG A 19 -12.68 5.27 -0.95
CA ARG A 19 -13.58 6.13 -0.18
C ARG A 19 -12.81 7.14 0.66
N ASP A 20 -13.45 8.24 0.96
CA ASP A 20 -12.97 9.17 1.99
C ASP A 20 -13.30 8.60 3.37
N ILE A 21 -12.43 8.83 4.34
CA ILE A 21 -12.62 8.42 5.73
C ILE A 21 -12.74 9.67 6.57
N GLY A 22 -13.87 9.83 7.24
CA GLY A 22 -14.17 11.02 8.03
C GLY A 22 -13.50 11.03 9.41
N ALA A 23 -13.60 12.16 10.09
CA ALA A 23 -12.87 12.42 11.33
C ALA A 23 -13.23 11.44 12.46
N ASP A 24 -14.50 11.09 12.62
CA ASP A 24 -14.92 10.22 13.71
C ASP A 24 -14.38 8.80 13.54
N GLU A 25 -14.45 8.25 12.35
CA GLU A 25 -13.88 6.94 12.03
C GLU A 25 -12.36 6.93 12.20
N LEU A 26 -11.68 7.99 11.75
CA LEU A 26 -10.24 8.12 11.93
C LEU A 26 -9.84 8.15 13.40
N ARG A 27 -10.53 8.93 14.23
CA ARG A 27 -10.25 9.01 15.67
C ARG A 27 -10.46 7.68 16.38
N GLN A 28 -11.53 6.96 16.05
CA GLN A 28 -11.81 5.65 16.62
C GLN A 28 -10.76 4.63 16.22
N THR A 29 -10.37 4.62 14.95
CA THR A 29 -9.31 3.75 14.44
C THR A 29 -7.96 4.04 15.12
N GLN A 30 -7.59 5.31 15.24
CA GLN A 30 -6.36 5.70 15.93
C GLN A 30 -6.35 5.30 17.39
N ALA A 31 -7.46 5.47 18.11
CA ALA A 31 -7.58 5.07 19.50
C ALA A 31 -7.40 3.55 19.68
N MET A 32 -7.97 2.77 18.77
CA MET A 32 -7.80 1.30 18.75
C MET A 32 -6.33 0.92 18.46
N ILE A 33 -5.74 1.54 17.46
CA ILE A 33 -4.34 1.27 17.06
C ILE A 33 -3.37 1.61 18.20
N GLU A 34 -3.59 2.70 18.93
CA GLU A 34 -2.76 3.08 20.09
C GLU A 34 -2.75 1.99 21.18
N LYS A 35 -3.90 1.39 21.44
CA LYS A 35 -4.00 0.28 22.42
C LYS A 35 -3.24 -0.95 21.95
N ILE A 36 -3.37 -1.30 20.67
CA ILE A 36 -2.66 -2.44 20.06
C ILE A 36 -1.15 -2.19 20.05
N ARG A 37 -0.73 -0.99 19.67
CA ARG A 37 0.67 -0.58 19.63
C ARG A 37 1.35 -0.72 20.98
N ALA A 38 0.70 -0.26 22.05
CA ALA A 38 1.23 -0.35 23.41
C ALA A 38 1.50 -1.81 23.82
N VAL A 39 0.63 -2.73 23.43
CA VAL A 39 0.81 -4.16 23.68
C VAL A 39 2.00 -4.71 22.90
N TYR A 40 2.10 -4.42 21.62
CA TYR A 40 3.23 -4.87 20.79
C TYR A 40 4.58 -4.39 21.35
N GLU A 41 4.67 -3.12 21.74
CA GLU A 41 5.91 -2.56 22.30
C GLU A 41 6.29 -3.19 23.64
N THR A 42 5.32 -3.62 24.44
CA THR A 42 5.56 -4.39 25.67
C THR A 42 6.31 -5.69 25.38
N TYR A 43 6.08 -6.31 24.24
CA TYR A 43 6.76 -7.55 23.80
C TYR A 43 8.01 -7.32 22.95
N GLY A 44 8.49 -6.08 22.88
CA GLY A 44 9.71 -5.74 22.17
C GLY A 44 9.57 -5.60 20.66
N PHE A 45 8.34 -5.45 20.16
CA PHE A 45 8.10 -5.11 18.75
C PHE A 45 8.36 -3.63 18.51
N GLU A 46 9.03 -3.31 17.43
CA GLU A 46 9.33 -1.94 17.04
C GLU A 46 8.57 -1.54 15.76
N PRO A 47 8.18 -0.26 15.63
CA PRO A 47 7.52 0.20 14.43
C PRO A 47 8.50 0.26 13.26
N LEU A 48 8.09 -0.26 12.12
CA LEU A 48 8.80 -0.10 10.87
C LEU A 48 7.80 0.07 9.74
N GLU A 49 7.88 1.20 9.09
CA GLU A 49 7.06 1.52 7.93
C GLU A 49 7.85 1.33 6.64
N THR A 50 7.31 0.56 5.71
CA THR A 50 7.86 0.39 4.37
C THR A 50 7.05 1.21 3.37
N PRO A 51 7.61 1.58 2.21
CA PRO A 51 6.89 2.37 1.22
C PRO A 51 5.60 1.70 0.72
N ALA A 52 4.65 2.52 0.27
CA ALA A 52 3.43 2.05 -0.38
C ALA A 52 3.71 1.33 -1.70
N PHE A 53 4.76 1.77 -2.41
CA PHE A 53 5.22 1.15 -3.65
C PHE A 53 6.44 0.28 -3.41
N GLU A 54 6.46 -0.84 -4.07
CA GLU A 54 7.63 -1.72 -4.23
C GLU A 54 7.85 -1.97 -5.72
N TYR A 55 9.05 -2.36 -6.10
CA TYR A 55 9.22 -2.94 -7.43
C TYR A 55 8.39 -4.22 -7.54
N THR A 56 7.75 -4.42 -8.67
CA THR A 56 6.78 -5.51 -8.86
C THR A 56 7.39 -6.88 -8.60
N ASP A 57 8.65 -7.09 -8.98
CA ASP A 57 9.38 -8.33 -8.73
C ASP A 57 9.62 -8.60 -7.23
N ALA A 58 9.84 -7.54 -6.45
CA ALA A 58 10.06 -7.65 -5.00
C ALA A 58 8.80 -8.07 -4.22
N LEU A 59 7.62 -7.93 -4.80
CA LEU A 59 6.38 -8.37 -4.16
C LEU A 59 6.17 -9.89 -4.19
N GLY A 60 7.11 -10.65 -4.77
CA GLY A 60 7.08 -12.11 -4.78
C GLY A 60 5.99 -12.72 -5.66
N LYS A 61 5.22 -11.88 -6.32
CA LYS A 61 4.29 -12.30 -7.36
C LYS A 61 4.98 -12.09 -8.70
N PHE A 62 5.24 -13.16 -9.37
CA PHE A 62 5.59 -13.35 -10.76
C PHE A 62 6.17 -12.15 -11.50
N LEU A 63 7.26 -12.37 -12.19
CA LEU A 63 7.75 -11.45 -13.20
C LEU A 63 6.56 -11.04 -14.08
N PRO A 64 6.34 -9.75 -14.28
CA PRO A 64 5.28 -9.32 -15.17
C PRO A 64 5.51 -9.98 -16.54
N ASP A 65 4.50 -10.66 -17.04
CA ASP A 65 4.42 -10.90 -18.47
C ASP A 65 4.66 -9.57 -19.16
N THR A 66 5.47 -9.57 -20.19
CA THR A 66 5.97 -8.38 -20.87
C THR A 66 4.86 -7.38 -21.29
N ASP A 67 3.61 -7.79 -21.31
CA ASP A 67 2.48 -6.98 -21.75
C ASP A 67 1.43 -6.68 -20.68
N ARG A 68 1.49 -7.33 -19.51
CA ARG A 68 0.52 -7.10 -18.42
C ARG A 68 1.16 -7.26 -17.06
N PRO A 69 1.11 -6.20 -16.22
CA PRO A 69 1.42 -6.36 -14.81
C PRO A 69 0.44 -7.36 -14.18
N ASN A 70 0.90 -8.05 -13.14
CA ASN A 70 0.15 -9.10 -12.46
C ASN A 70 -1.30 -8.69 -12.16
N GLU A 71 -2.22 -9.60 -12.46
CA GLU A 71 -3.58 -9.48 -11.98
C GLU A 71 -3.61 -9.37 -10.45
N GLY A 72 -4.48 -8.51 -9.92
CA GLY A 72 -4.65 -8.30 -8.50
C GLY A 72 -3.78 -7.21 -7.89
N VAL A 73 -2.85 -6.62 -8.61
CA VAL A 73 -2.04 -5.48 -8.16
C VAL A 73 -2.21 -4.26 -9.06
N PHE A 74 -2.12 -3.08 -8.45
CA PHE A 74 -2.06 -1.81 -9.20
C PHE A 74 -0.59 -1.53 -9.52
N SER A 75 -0.26 -1.46 -10.80
CA SER A 75 1.12 -1.29 -11.26
C SER A 75 1.25 -0.13 -12.22
N LEU A 76 2.43 0.49 -12.19
CA LEU A 76 2.82 1.54 -13.11
C LEU A 76 4.32 1.45 -13.37
N GLN A 77 4.77 2.08 -14.44
CA GLN A 77 6.21 2.22 -14.72
C GLN A 77 6.73 3.54 -14.16
N ASP A 78 7.93 3.51 -13.61
CA ASP A 78 8.67 4.72 -13.26
C ASP A 78 9.33 5.37 -14.49
N GLU A 79 10.09 6.43 -14.28
CA GLU A 79 10.79 7.16 -15.36
C GLU A 79 11.84 6.30 -16.08
N ASP A 80 12.38 5.27 -15.42
CA ASP A 80 13.35 4.33 -15.95
C ASP A 80 12.71 3.06 -16.53
N GLU A 81 11.41 3.09 -16.79
CA GLU A 81 10.62 1.97 -17.32
C GLU A 81 10.61 0.73 -16.40
N GLN A 82 10.89 0.91 -15.11
CA GLN A 82 10.79 -0.15 -14.11
C GLN A 82 9.36 -0.29 -13.61
N TRP A 83 8.87 -1.52 -13.53
CA TRP A 83 7.55 -1.78 -12.99
C TRP A 83 7.54 -1.68 -11.48
N MET A 84 6.69 -0.78 -10.96
CA MET A 84 6.35 -0.64 -9.55
C MET A 84 4.90 -1.00 -9.33
N SER A 85 4.59 -1.49 -8.14
CA SER A 85 3.22 -1.83 -7.76
C SER A 85 2.89 -1.30 -6.38
N LEU A 86 1.64 -0.90 -6.18
CA LEU A 86 1.11 -0.67 -4.84
C LEU A 86 1.09 -2.00 -4.08
N ARG A 87 1.60 -1.99 -2.86
CA ARG A 87 1.61 -3.18 -2.00
C ARG A 87 0.19 -3.73 -1.79
N TYR A 88 0.04 -5.02 -1.86
CA TYR A 88 -1.21 -5.71 -1.62
C TYR A 88 -1.23 -6.44 -0.26
N ASP A 89 -0.09 -6.48 0.42
CA ASP A 89 0.10 -6.96 1.78
C ASP A 89 1.25 -6.23 2.47
N MET A 90 1.51 -6.56 3.73
CA MET A 90 2.61 -6.00 4.50
C MET A 90 3.77 -6.98 4.68
N THR A 91 3.63 -8.22 4.22
CA THR A 91 4.62 -9.28 4.39
C THR A 91 5.71 -9.23 3.33
N ALA A 92 5.37 -9.05 2.07
CA ALA A 92 6.35 -8.97 0.99
C ALA A 92 7.29 -7.77 1.15
N PRO A 93 6.82 -6.54 1.49
CA PRO A 93 7.71 -5.43 1.83
C PRO A 93 8.62 -5.70 3.02
N LEU A 94 8.15 -6.41 4.04
CA LEU A 94 8.98 -6.81 5.16
C LEU A 94 10.09 -7.78 4.72
N ALA A 95 9.77 -8.74 3.89
CA ALA A 95 10.75 -9.69 3.36
C ALA A 95 11.84 -8.98 2.54
N ARG A 96 11.47 -8.02 1.70
CA ARG A 96 12.41 -7.18 0.97
C ARG A 96 13.32 -6.39 1.92
N HIS A 97 12.74 -5.75 2.96
CA HIS A 97 13.51 -4.97 3.93
C HIS A 97 14.51 -5.86 4.68
N VAL A 98 14.10 -7.03 5.14
CA VAL A 98 14.97 -7.98 5.82
C VAL A 98 16.10 -8.47 4.91
N ALA A 99 15.79 -8.80 3.67
CA ALA A 99 16.80 -9.24 2.70
C ALA A 99 17.84 -8.16 2.41
N GLU A 100 17.40 -6.91 2.26
CA GLU A 100 18.26 -5.77 1.98
C GLU A 100 19.17 -5.41 3.16
N ASN A 101 18.69 -5.56 4.39
CA ASN A 101 19.35 -5.08 5.61
C ASN A 101 19.74 -6.22 6.57
N TYR A 102 19.79 -7.45 6.11
CA TYR A 102 19.96 -8.63 6.96
C TYR A 102 21.14 -8.56 7.94
N GLN A 103 22.26 -7.99 7.51
CA GLN A 103 23.47 -7.88 8.32
C GLN A 103 23.35 -6.82 9.44
N ASP A 104 22.48 -5.84 9.27
CA ASP A 104 22.39 -4.66 10.13
C ASP A 104 21.23 -4.70 11.13
N ILE A 105 20.30 -5.65 10.96
CA ILE A 105 19.14 -5.77 11.84
C ILE A 105 19.39 -6.68 13.02
N ALA A 106 18.80 -6.34 14.15
CA ALA A 106 18.84 -7.17 15.36
C ALA A 106 18.12 -8.51 15.13
N LYS A 107 18.63 -9.56 15.77
CA LYS A 107 18.03 -10.92 15.73
C LYS A 107 17.77 -11.39 17.16
N PRO A 108 16.50 -11.74 17.50
CA PRO A 108 15.32 -11.76 16.62
C PRO A 108 14.87 -10.37 16.21
N PHE A 109 14.33 -10.25 15.01
CA PHE A 109 13.75 -9.03 14.47
C PHE A 109 12.23 -9.05 14.67
N ARG A 110 11.71 -8.09 15.45
CA ARG A 110 10.30 -7.97 15.78
C ARG A 110 9.79 -6.61 15.31
N ARG A 111 8.87 -6.64 14.40
CA ARG A 111 8.33 -5.44 13.78
C ARG A 111 6.81 -5.47 13.79
N TYR A 112 6.20 -4.32 14.05
CA TYR A 112 4.79 -4.08 13.80
C TYR A 112 4.60 -2.91 12.85
N THR A 113 3.50 -2.94 12.14
CA THR A 113 3.03 -1.84 11.29
C THR A 113 1.53 -1.98 11.04
N TRP A 114 0.92 -0.90 10.64
CA TRP A 114 -0.42 -0.89 10.07
C TRP A 114 -0.43 0.11 8.91
N GLY A 115 -1.38 -0.05 8.02
CA GLY A 115 -1.54 0.86 6.91
C GLY A 115 -2.41 0.27 5.82
N PRO A 116 -2.72 1.05 4.80
CA PRO A 116 -3.52 0.57 3.70
C PRO A 116 -2.74 -0.41 2.82
N VAL A 117 -3.48 -1.34 2.27
CA VAL A 117 -3.06 -2.19 1.17
C VAL A 117 -4.07 -2.07 0.05
N TRP A 118 -3.65 -2.28 -1.18
CA TRP A 118 -4.48 -2.10 -2.35
C TRP A 118 -4.50 -3.39 -3.18
N ARG A 119 -5.70 -3.81 -3.53
CA ARG A 119 -5.90 -5.02 -4.35
C ARG A 119 -6.76 -4.68 -5.55
N ASN A 120 -6.26 -4.96 -6.72
CA ASN A 120 -6.98 -4.78 -7.98
C ASN A 120 -7.86 -6.01 -8.25
N GLU A 121 -8.86 -6.19 -7.41
CA GLU A 121 -9.78 -7.31 -7.46
C GLU A 121 -11.22 -6.83 -7.59
N LYS A 122 -12.08 -7.66 -8.14
CA LYS A 122 -13.51 -7.37 -8.15
C LYS A 122 -14.05 -7.52 -6.72
N PRO A 123 -14.78 -6.51 -6.20
CA PRO A 123 -15.41 -6.65 -4.88
C PRO A 123 -16.42 -7.78 -4.90
N GLY A 124 -16.47 -8.51 -3.80
CA GLY A 124 -17.40 -9.61 -3.59
C GLY A 124 -17.57 -9.89 -2.08
N PRO A 125 -18.53 -10.75 -1.71
CA PRO A 125 -18.71 -11.13 -0.30
C PRO A 125 -17.42 -11.70 0.28
N GLY A 126 -16.95 -11.12 1.40
CA GLY A 126 -15.73 -11.55 2.07
C GLY A 126 -14.41 -11.08 1.44
N ARG A 127 -14.48 -10.12 0.52
CA ARG A 127 -13.30 -9.53 -0.14
C ARG A 127 -13.25 -8.02 0.05
#